data_559653e80322314c721cd1ad7fa0212f
#
_entry.id   559653e80322314c721cd1ad7fa0212f
#
_cell.length_a   1.000
_cell.length_b   1.000
_cell.length_c   1.000
_cell.angle_alpha   90.00
_cell.angle_beta   90.00
_cell.angle_gamma   90.00
#
_symmetry.space_group_name_H-M   'P 1'
#
loop_
_entity.id
_entity.type
_entity.pdbx_description
1 polymer ?
#
loop_
_entity_poly.entity_id
_entity_poly.type
_entity_poly.pdbx_seq_one_letter_code
_entity_poly.pdbx_strand_id
1 'polypeptide(L)'
;VPFIGGEEEKTEKECLKILGKVQDGKIVNAEYPVVSSTCTRVPVIDGHTACVSLEFADKKPSLEEIEKIWTSYKSVPQELNLPSAPEHPIVVRHEENRPQPRRDRETEKGMACVIGRLRPCNVFDIKFVSLSHNTKRGAALGGILNAELLKAKGFFDNL
;
A
#
# COMPACT_ATOMS: atom_id res chain seq x y z
N VAL A 1 8.61 20.58 -5.35
CA VAL A 1 9.37 20.94 -4.13
C VAL A 1 9.92 19.66 -3.53
N PRO A 2 11.25 19.54 -3.32
CA PRO A 2 11.89 18.30 -2.83
C PRO A 2 11.79 18.14 -1.30
N PHE A 3 10.67 18.58 -0.71
CA PHE A 3 10.45 18.52 0.73
C PHE A 3 8.97 18.57 1.10
N ILE A 4 8.57 17.69 2.00
CA ILE A 4 7.27 17.70 2.68
C ILE A 4 7.53 17.46 4.16
N GLY A 5 7.22 18.45 5.02
CA GLY A 5 7.51 18.38 6.46
C GLY A 5 6.85 17.18 7.13
N GLY A 6 7.66 16.34 7.78
CA GLY A 6 7.23 15.18 8.56
C GLY A 6 6.84 13.93 7.77
N GLU A 7 6.70 13.98 6.43
CA GLU A 7 6.24 12.82 5.64
C GLU A 7 7.32 11.73 5.52
N GLU A 8 8.58 12.10 5.44
CA GLU A 8 9.68 11.13 5.40
C GLU A 8 9.75 10.33 6.69
N GLU A 9 9.76 11.01 7.83
CA GLU A 9 9.78 10.36 9.15
C GLU A 9 8.54 9.46 9.38
N LYS A 10 7.37 9.88 8.93
CA LYS A 10 6.15 9.07 8.98
C LYS A 10 6.30 7.81 8.14
N THR A 11 6.75 7.94 6.89
CA THR A 11 6.95 6.80 5.99
C THR A 11 7.93 5.79 6.57
N GLU A 12 8.99 6.25 7.22
CA GLU A 12 10.02 5.40 7.82
C GLU A 12 9.55 4.69 9.11
N LYS A 13 8.69 5.34 9.92
CA LYS A 13 8.26 4.82 11.22
C LYS A 13 6.91 4.11 11.22
N GLU A 14 5.93 4.62 10.45
CA GLU A 14 4.56 4.08 10.50
C GLU A 14 4.47 2.66 9.93
N CYS A 15 5.30 2.28 8.96
CA CYS A 15 5.35 0.92 8.44
C CYS A 15 5.71 -0.10 9.53
N LEU A 16 6.60 0.26 10.46
CA LEU A 16 6.99 -0.61 11.58
C LEU A 16 5.85 -0.83 12.55
N LYS A 17 5.00 0.20 12.77
CA LYS A 17 3.79 0.08 13.57
C LYS A 17 2.75 -0.82 12.89
N ILE A 18 2.53 -0.64 11.58
CA ILE A 18 1.56 -1.42 10.79
C ILE A 18 1.93 -2.91 10.78
N LEU A 19 3.22 -3.20 10.64
CA LEU A 19 3.77 -4.57 10.65
C LEU A 19 4.05 -5.09 12.06
N GLY A 20 3.80 -4.29 13.09
CA GLY A 20 3.98 -4.64 14.49
C GLY A 20 2.95 -5.67 15.00
N LYS A 21 3.04 -5.96 16.28
CA LYS A 21 2.17 -6.93 16.97
C LYS A 21 1.48 -6.27 18.16
N VAL A 22 0.29 -6.75 18.50
CA VAL A 22 -0.39 -6.36 19.75
C VAL A 22 0.08 -7.31 20.86
N GLN A 23 0.72 -6.77 21.89
CA GLN A 23 1.16 -7.49 23.09
C GLN A 23 0.67 -6.73 24.32
N ASP A 24 -0.01 -7.41 25.24
CA ASP A 24 -0.55 -6.84 26.47
C ASP A 24 -1.37 -5.55 26.25
N GLY A 25 -2.19 -5.52 25.18
CA GLY A 25 -3.02 -4.37 24.82
C GLY A 25 -2.26 -3.17 24.25
N LYS A 26 -0.97 -3.31 23.95
CA LYS A 26 -0.12 -2.27 23.34
C LYS A 26 0.43 -2.73 21.99
N ILE A 27 0.64 -1.77 21.11
CA ILE A 27 1.31 -2.04 19.83
C ILE A 27 2.81 -2.02 20.09
N VAL A 28 3.47 -3.13 19.73
CA VAL A 28 4.94 -3.26 19.68
C VAL A 28 5.34 -3.19 18.23
N ASN A 29 6.17 -2.22 17.87
CA ASN A 29 6.64 -2.04 16.49
C ASN A 29 7.47 -3.23 16.04
N ALA A 30 7.41 -3.55 14.76
CA ALA A 30 8.34 -4.46 14.11
C ALA A 30 9.75 -3.85 14.07
N GLU A 31 10.76 -4.69 13.99
CA GLU A 31 12.17 -4.27 13.81
C GLU A 31 12.50 -4.08 12.31
N TYR A 32 11.74 -4.70 11.43
CA TYR A 32 11.89 -4.67 9.98
C TYR A 32 10.55 -4.36 9.31
N PRO A 33 10.56 -3.80 8.07
CA PRO A 33 11.74 -3.44 7.26
C PRO A 33 12.45 -2.18 7.75
N VAL A 34 13.74 -2.03 7.41
CA VAL A 34 14.43 -0.73 7.51
C VAL A 34 14.05 0.09 6.27
N VAL A 35 13.50 1.27 6.49
CA VAL A 35 13.00 2.14 5.41
C VAL A 35 13.76 3.45 5.43
N SER A 36 14.18 3.91 4.27
CA SER A 36 14.64 5.27 4.04
C SER A 36 13.80 5.89 2.94
N SER A 37 13.29 7.08 3.17
CA SER A 37 12.37 7.74 2.24
C SER A 37 12.79 9.16 1.90
N THR A 38 12.44 9.59 0.68
CA THR A 38 12.53 10.98 0.25
C THR A 38 11.19 11.38 -0.33
N CYS A 39 10.56 12.40 0.25
CA CYS A 39 9.23 12.85 -0.13
C CYS A 39 9.30 14.15 -0.93
N THR A 40 8.67 14.15 -2.09
CA THR A 40 8.62 15.32 -3.00
C THR A 40 7.19 15.65 -3.40
N ARG A 41 6.92 16.93 -3.66
CA ARG A 41 5.67 17.37 -4.28
C ARG A 41 5.84 17.46 -5.79
N VAL A 42 4.90 16.88 -6.51
CA VAL A 42 4.84 16.87 -7.97
C VAL A 42 3.51 17.45 -8.45
N PRO A 43 3.42 18.00 -9.68
CA PRO A 43 2.21 18.67 -10.19
C PRO A 43 1.19 17.64 -10.69
N VAL A 44 0.63 16.85 -9.79
CA VAL A 44 -0.50 15.93 -10.05
C VAL A 44 -1.71 16.36 -9.23
N ILE A 45 -2.92 16.10 -9.73
CA ILE A 45 -4.15 16.44 -9.03
C ILE A 45 -4.31 15.57 -7.79
N ASP A 46 -4.29 14.24 -7.99
CA ASP A 46 -4.39 13.22 -6.94
C ASP A 46 -3.49 12.04 -7.27
N GLY A 47 -3.09 11.31 -6.25
CA GLY A 47 -2.30 10.10 -6.32
C GLY A 47 -0.91 10.27 -5.72
N HIS A 48 -0.57 9.35 -4.82
CA HIS A 48 0.79 9.19 -4.31
C HIS A 48 1.49 8.10 -5.10
N THR A 49 2.62 8.46 -5.70
CA THR A 49 3.47 7.51 -6.44
C THR A 49 4.75 7.29 -5.66
N ALA A 50 5.10 6.04 -5.42
CA ALA A 50 6.36 5.64 -4.81
C ALA A 50 7.22 4.85 -5.79
N CYS A 51 8.47 5.26 -5.95
CA CYS A 51 9.51 4.46 -6.62
C CYS A 51 10.22 3.66 -5.53
N VAL A 52 10.01 2.35 -5.52
CA VAL A 52 10.50 1.47 -4.45
C VAL A 52 11.65 0.63 -4.98
N SER A 53 12.73 0.57 -4.20
CA SER A 53 13.79 -0.44 -4.34
C SER A 53 13.83 -1.24 -3.05
N LEU A 54 13.91 -2.56 -3.14
CA LEU A 54 13.73 -3.46 -2.02
C LEU A 54 14.77 -4.59 -2.05
N GLU A 55 15.30 -4.89 -0.87
CA GLU A 55 16.16 -6.05 -0.58
C GLU A 55 15.43 -6.99 0.37
N PHE A 56 15.50 -8.29 0.13
CA PHE A 56 14.92 -9.31 1.00
C PHE A 56 15.93 -9.73 2.07
N ALA A 57 15.48 -9.86 3.31
CA ALA A 57 16.34 -10.34 4.40
C ALA A 57 16.71 -11.83 4.25
N ASP A 58 15.82 -12.59 3.60
CA ASP A 58 15.97 -14.02 3.36
C ASP A 58 16.05 -14.32 1.85
N LYS A 59 15.63 -15.50 1.47
CA LYS A 59 15.63 -15.93 0.06
C LYS A 59 14.78 -15.00 -0.80
N LYS A 60 15.42 -14.44 -1.83
CA LYS A 60 14.74 -13.63 -2.86
C LYS A 60 13.77 -14.50 -3.67
N PRO A 61 12.47 -14.12 -3.71
CA PRO A 61 11.51 -14.76 -4.60
C PRO A 61 11.74 -14.35 -6.06
N SER A 62 11.22 -15.13 -7.01
CA SER A 62 11.22 -14.74 -8.42
C SER A 62 10.24 -13.60 -8.68
N LEU A 63 10.38 -12.89 -9.81
CA LEU A 63 9.44 -11.82 -10.17
C LEU A 63 8.03 -12.37 -10.38
N GLU A 64 7.91 -13.56 -10.94
CA GLU A 64 6.64 -14.27 -11.16
C GLU A 64 5.97 -14.64 -9.82
N GLU A 65 6.75 -15.09 -8.83
CA GLU A 65 6.25 -15.37 -7.49
C GLU A 65 5.74 -14.11 -6.81
N ILE A 66 6.48 -12.99 -6.92
CA ILE A 66 6.06 -11.69 -6.38
C ILE A 66 4.76 -11.22 -7.02
N GLU A 67 4.68 -11.27 -8.35
CA GLU A 67 3.48 -10.87 -9.08
C GLU A 67 2.28 -11.74 -8.72
N LYS A 68 2.47 -13.05 -8.61
CA LYS A 68 1.42 -13.98 -8.17
C LYS A 68 0.92 -13.64 -6.76
N ILE A 69 1.81 -13.33 -5.82
CA ILE A 69 1.45 -12.90 -4.47
C ILE A 69 0.60 -11.62 -4.53
N TRP A 70 1.02 -10.62 -5.30
CA TRP A 70 0.28 -9.36 -5.42
C TRP A 70 -1.10 -9.54 -6.06
N THR A 71 -1.19 -10.26 -7.16
CA THR A 71 -2.45 -10.44 -7.90
C THR A 71 -3.45 -11.34 -7.18
N SER A 72 -2.97 -12.26 -6.36
CA SER A 72 -3.82 -13.13 -5.54
C SER A 72 -4.12 -12.60 -4.15
N TYR A 73 -3.54 -11.44 -3.78
CA TYR A 73 -3.69 -10.89 -2.43
C TYR A 73 -5.15 -10.56 -2.11
N LYS A 74 -5.60 -11.10 -0.99
CA LYS A 74 -6.88 -10.77 -0.36
C LYS A 74 -6.65 -10.55 1.13
N SER A 75 -7.49 -9.72 1.72
CA SER A 75 -7.48 -9.45 3.16
C SER A 75 -8.89 -9.54 3.72
N VAL A 76 -9.04 -9.36 5.02
CA VAL A 76 -10.33 -9.49 5.70
C VAL A 76 -11.47 -8.71 5.03
N PRO A 77 -11.30 -7.49 4.52
CA PRO A 77 -12.36 -6.80 3.76
C PRO A 77 -12.88 -7.55 2.54
N GLN A 78 -12.01 -8.22 1.78
CA GLN A 78 -12.42 -9.04 0.62
C GLN A 78 -13.09 -10.34 1.06
N GLU A 79 -12.59 -10.97 2.11
CA GLU A 79 -13.17 -12.20 2.67
C GLU A 79 -14.60 -11.96 3.18
N LEU A 80 -14.84 -10.80 3.80
CA LEU A 80 -16.14 -10.38 4.30
C LEU A 80 -17.03 -9.72 3.23
N ASN A 81 -16.55 -9.54 2.00
CA ASN A 81 -17.25 -8.87 0.91
C ASN A 81 -17.79 -7.48 1.34
N LEU A 82 -16.97 -6.69 2.03
CA LEU A 82 -17.40 -5.38 2.52
C LEU A 82 -17.72 -4.43 1.35
N PRO A 83 -18.75 -3.58 1.46
CA PRO A 83 -19.25 -2.76 0.33
C PRO A 83 -18.21 -1.85 -0.30
N SER A 84 -17.29 -1.28 0.50
CA SER A 84 -16.22 -0.39 0.02
C SER A 84 -14.91 -1.12 -0.29
N ALA A 85 -14.86 -2.44 -0.11
CA ALA A 85 -13.65 -3.22 -0.41
C ALA A 85 -13.46 -3.32 -1.94
N PRO A 86 -12.23 -3.07 -2.45
CA PRO A 86 -11.93 -3.35 -3.85
C PRO A 86 -11.92 -4.86 -4.08
N GLU A 87 -12.33 -5.30 -5.25
CA GLU A 87 -12.23 -6.73 -5.63
C GLU A 87 -10.77 -7.17 -5.71
N HIS A 88 -9.92 -6.30 -6.29
CA HIS A 88 -8.49 -6.47 -6.42
C HIS A 88 -7.76 -5.35 -5.67
N PRO A 89 -7.36 -5.56 -4.40
CA PRO A 89 -6.66 -4.53 -3.63
C PRO A 89 -5.29 -4.14 -4.19
N ILE A 90 -4.68 -5.03 -4.97
CA ILE A 90 -3.44 -4.78 -5.72
C ILE A 90 -3.69 -5.13 -7.19
N VAL A 91 -3.38 -4.19 -8.08
CA VAL A 91 -3.49 -4.36 -9.54
C VAL A 91 -2.12 -4.17 -10.17
N VAL A 92 -1.64 -5.16 -10.92
CA VAL A 92 -0.36 -5.09 -11.62
C VAL A 92 -0.56 -4.61 -13.06
N ARG A 93 0.32 -3.71 -13.51
CA ARG A 93 0.39 -3.20 -14.88
C ARG A 93 1.71 -3.62 -15.53
N HIS A 94 1.63 -4.11 -16.77
CA HIS A 94 2.79 -4.58 -17.52
C HIS A 94 3.31 -3.55 -18.52
N GLU A 95 2.51 -2.53 -18.83
CA GLU A 95 2.92 -1.48 -19.75
C GLU A 95 4.09 -0.68 -19.16
N GLU A 96 5.10 -0.38 -19.96
CA GLU A 96 6.33 0.29 -19.54
C GLU A 96 6.10 1.67 -18.92
N ASN A 97 5.03 2.36 -19.29
CA ASN A 97 4.68 3.70 -18.84
C ASN A 97 3.61 3.73 -17.75
N ARG A 98 3.37 2.61 -17.06
CA ARG A 98 2.36 2.50 -15.98
C ARG A 98 3.01 2.08 -14.65
N PRO A 99 2.45 2.50 -13.48
CA PRO A 99 1.21 3.29 -13.33
C PRO A 99 1.42 4.79 -13.58
N GLN A 100 0.34 5.46 -13.97
CA GLN A 100 0.27 6.91 -14.13
C GLN A 100 -0.89 7.48 -13.28
N PRO A 101 -0.69 8.55 -12.48
CA PRO A 101 -1.74 9.11 -11.62
C PRO A 101 -3.05 9.38 -12.37
N ARG A 102 -2.96 10.02 -13.55
CA ARG A 102 -4.15 10.36 -14.35
C ARG A 102 -4.95 9.15 -14.85
N ARG A 103 -4.27 8.02 -15.12
CA ARG A 103 -4.87 6.83 -15.75
C ARG A 103 -5.25 5.77 -14.74
N ASP A 104 -4.51 5.68 -13.63
CA ASP A 104 -4.58 4.52 -12.73
C ASP A 104 -5.14 4.83 -11.35
N ARG A 105 -5.17 6.10 -10.92
CA ARG A 105 -5.63 6.45 -9.57
C ARG A 105 -7.07 6.02 -9.28
N GLU A 106 -7.92 5.92 -10.30
CA GLU A 106 -9.32 5.51 -10.14
C GLU A 106 -9.55 3.99 -10.27
N THR A 107 -8.49 3.20 -10.43
CA THR A 107 -8.61 1.73 -10.47
C THR A 107 -9.32 1.23 -9.22
N GLU A 108 -10.30 0.30 -9.40
CA GLU A 108 -11.16 -0.17 -8.30
C GLU A 108 -11.82 0.99 -7.54
N LYS A 109 -12.37 1.97 -8.26
CA LYS A 109 -12.96 3.20 -7.70
C LYS A 109 -12.00 4.04 -6.85
N GLY A 110 -10.69 3.89 -7.05
CA GLY A 110 -9.62 4.53 -6.30
C GLY A 110 -9.22 3.79 -5.02
N MET A 111 -9.64 2.53 -4.86
CA MET A 111 -9.32 1.73 -3.68
C MET A 111 -8.20 0.71 -3.91
N ALA A 112 -7.76 0.48 -5.14
CA ALA A 112 -6.60 -0.37 -5.41
C ALA A 112 -5.27 0.38 -5.23
N CYS A 113 -4.24 -0.38 -4.86
CA CYS A 113 -2.85 0.00 -5.08
C CYS A 113 -2.43 -0.53 -6.46
N VAL A 114 -2.03 0.36 -7.37
CA VAL A 114 -1.60 -0.03 -8.71
C VAL A 114 -0.09 -0.13 -8.75
N ILE A 115 0.43 -1.29 -9.13
CA ILE A 115 1.87 -1.55 -9.21
C ILE A 115 2.26 -1.78 -10.67
N GLY A 116 3.42 -1.28 -11.04
CA GLY A 116 4.02 -1.55 -12.35
C GLY A 116 5.53 -1.45 -12.30
N ARG A 117 6.16 -1.73 -13.44
CA ARG A 117 7.62 -1.64 -13.55
C ARG A 117 8.37 -2.58 -12.61
N LEU A 118 7.78 -3.72 -12.23
CA LEU A 118 8.48 -4.75 -11.46
C LEU A 118 9.65 -5.30 -12.29
N ARG A 119 10.85 -5.21 -11.76
CA ARG A 119 12.09 -5.62 -12.45
C ARG A 119 13.24 -5.80 -11.46
N PRO A 120 14.34 -6.47 -11.86
CA PRO A 120 15.55 -6.53 -11.05
C PRO A 120 16.11 -5.14 -10.74
N CYS A 121 16.72 -4.98 -9.59
CA CYS A 121 17.46 -3.78 -9.19
C CYS A 121 18.96 -4.05 -9.25
N ASN A 122 19.76 -3.04 -9.64
CA ASN A 122 21.21 -3.17 -9.74
C ASN A 122 21.92 -3.04 -8.39
N VAL A 123 21.22 -2.53 -7.37
CA VAL A 123 21.79 -2.28 -6.03
C VAL A 123 21.12 -3.20 -5.01
N PHE A 124 19.79 -3.30 -5.07
CA PHE A 124 18.98 -4.18 -4.25
C PHE A 124 18.45 -5.36 -5.08
N ASP A 125 17.51 -6.12 -4.55
CA ASP A 125 16.96 -7.27 -5.24
C ASP A 125 16.00 -6.92 -6.37
N ILE A 126 15.03 -6.05 -6.07
CA ILE A 126 13.98 -5.65 -7.01
C ILE A 126 13.69 -4.15 -6.91
N LYS A 127 13.05 -3.65 -7.95
CA LYS A 127 12.46 -2.30 -7.96
C LYS A 127 11.15 -2.28 -8.72
N PHE A 128 10.24 -1.42 -8.28
CA PHE A 128 8.93 -1.23 -8.90
C PHE A 128 8.39 0.17 -8.63
N VAL A 129 7.27 0.50 -9.23
CA VAL A 129 6.54 1.75 -8.98
C VAL A 129 5.15 1.39 -8.46
N SER A 130 4.72 2.01 -7.37
CA SER A 130 3.37 1.88 -6.85
C SER A 130 2.63 3.22 -6.87
N LEU A 131 1.33 3.17 -7.06
CA LEU A 131 0.43 4.31 -7.05
C LEU A 131 -0.79 4.00 -6.19
N SER A 132 -1.15 4.91 -5.30
CA SER A 132 -2.37 4.84 -4.50
C SER A 132 -3.10 6.18 -4.49
N HIS A 133 -4.44 6.15 -4.46
CA HIS A 133 -5.24 7.36 -4.38
C HIS A 133 -5.23 7.93 -2.95
N ASN A 134 -4.65 9.11 -2.78
CA ASN A 134 -4.45 9.73 -1.47
C ASN A 134 -5.75 10.17 -0.79
N THR A 135 -6.75 10.68 -1.54
CA THR A 135 -8.00 11.21 -0.97
C THR A 135 -9.11 10.16 -0.85
N LYS A 136 -9.09 9.09 -1.64
CA LYS A 136 -10.02 7.96 -1.54
C LYS A 136 -9.48 6.87 -0.63
N ARG A 137 -8.56 6.03 -1.12
CA ARG A 137 -7.97 4.94 -0.33
C ARG A 137 -7.27 5.45 0.93
N GLY A 138 -6.47 6.50 0.81
CA GLY A 138 -5.71 7.08 1.91
C GLY A 138 -6.53 7.94 2.88
N ALA A 139 -7.81 8.22 2.60
CA ALA A 139 -8.65 9.07 3.44
C ALA A 139 -10.11 8.58 3.47
N ALA A 140 -11.00 9.15 2.67
CA ALA A 140 -12.45 9.01 2.83
C ALA A 140 -12.95 7.56 2.75
N LEU A 141 -12.67 6.85 1.67
CA LEU A 141 -13.14 5.46 1.50
C LEU A 141 -12.39 4.48 2.41
N GLY A 142 -11.13 4.75 2.73
CA GLY A 142 -10.38 3.96 3.73
C GLY A 142 -11.01 4.07 5.12
N GLY A 143 -11.48 5.26 5.51
CA GLY A 143 -12.22 5.48 6.75
C GLY A 143 -13.56 4.75 6.76
N ILE A 144 -14.32 4.81 5.65
CA ILE A 144 -15.59 4.07 5.50
C ILE A 144 -15.36 2.57 5.58
N LEU A 145 -14.38 2.03 4.86
CA LEU A 145 -14.04 0.61 4.90
C LEU A 145 -13.67 0.12 6.31
N ASN A 146 -12.97 0.94 7.11
CA ASN A 146 -12.69 0.63 8.50
C ASN A 146 -13.98 0.58 9.35
N ALA A 147 -14.92 1.50 9.15
CA ALA A 147 -16.20 1.49 9.83
C ALA A 147 -17.04 0.25 9.47
N GLU A 148 -17.07 -0.12 8.17
CA GLU A 148 -17.72 -1.34 7.68
C GLU A 148 -17.10 -2.59 8.33
N LEU A 149 -15.76 -2.64 8.45
CA LEU A 149 -15.06 -3.73 9.09
C LEU A 149 -15.40 -3.83 10.59
N LEU A 150 -15.41 -2.71 11.30
CA LEU A 150 -15.79 -2.68 12.72
C LEU A 150 -17.22 -3.16 12.91
N LYS A 151 -18.16 -2.73 12.06
CA LYS A 151 -19.55 -3.21 12.08
C LYS A 151 -19.62 -4.72 11.83
N ALA A 152 -18.95 -5.21 10.80
CA ALA A 152 -18.95 -6.64 10.46
C ALA A 152 -18.34 -7.51 11.58
N LYS A 153 -17.46 -6.92 12.42
CA LYS A 153 -16.88 -7.58 13.60
C LYS A 153 -17.67 -7.39 14.89
N GLY A 154 -18.87 -6.80 14.84
CA GLY A 154 -19.75 -6.64 15.99
C GLY A 154 -19.35 -5.53 16.98
N PHE A 155 -18.44 -4.63 16.60
CA PHE A 155 -18.02 -3.55 17.53
C PHE A 155 -19.14 -2.58 17.90
N PHE A 156 -20.22 -2.52 17.10
CA PHE A 156 -21.35 -1.61 17.33
C PHE A 156 -22.59 -2.33 17.87
N ASP A 157 -22.54 -3.64 18.10
CA ASP A 157 -23.72 -4.43 18.48
C ASP A 157 -24.19 -4.16 19.92
N ASN A 158 -23.35 -3.51 20.74
CA ASN A 158 -23.61 -3.18 22.13
C ASN A 158 -23.63 -1.65 22.39
N LEU A 159 -23.76 -0.85 21.33
CA LEU A 159 -23.98 0.60 21.40
C LEU A 159 -25.49 0.93 21.23
#